data_f29df325dbe1dedd8f9bccb6ae0694d0
#
_entry.id   f29df325dbe1dedd8f9bccb6ae0694d0
#
_cell.length_a   1.000
_cell.length_b   1.000
_cell.length_c   1.000
_cell.angle_alpha   90.00
_cell.angle_beta   90.00
_cell.angle_gamma   90.00
#
_symmetry.space_group_name_H-M   'P 1'
#
loop_
_entity.id
_entity.type
_entity.pdbx_description
1 polymer ?
#
loop_
_entity_poly.entity_id
_entity_poly.type
_entity_poly.pdbx_seq_one_letter_code
_entity_poly.pdbx_strand_id
1 'polypeptide(L)'
;MIDSLEGTLTSKSPGLAVIEVAGVGFEVHVPLSTFTALPEPGQRVRILTHLHLSAMQESELKLFGFATEAERRLFRGLMGVHGVGPTKAMKMLSSCPVADFTRYVMAGDVKALATLVKGVGKKTAQQLVLDLRGELAEEDTQAEFAAIHPAAADVVKALVSLGTNPADARKSVEKALKKLGPDADPGTLMREALSS
;
A
#
# COMPACT_ATOMS: atom_id res chain seq x y z
N MET A 1 -3.82 -11.77 -9.01
CA MET A 1 -2.73 -11.00 -8.37
C MET A 1 -2.21 -11.79 -7.17
N ILE A 2 -0.91 -11.82 -6.90
CA ILE A 2 -0.33 -12.52 -5.74
C ILE A 2 -0.35 -11.52 -4.59
N ASP A 3 -1.16 -11.76 -3.55
CA ASP A 3 -1.34 -10.83 -2.42
C ASP A 3 -0.40 -11.11 -1.26
N SER A 4 -0.14 -12.37 -0.98
CA SER A 4 0.82 -12.81 0.03
C SER A 4 1.41 -14.15 -0.33
N LEU A 5 2.59 -14.46 0.22
CA LEU A 5 3.21 -15.77 0.20
C LEU A 5 3.36 -16.27 1.64
N GLU A 6 3.03 -17.54 1.86
CA GLU A 6 3.32 -18.24 3.11
C GLU A 6 4.05 -19.54 2.79
N GLY A 7 5.26 -19.68 3.32
CA GLY A 7 6.11 -20.82 3.00
C GLY A 7 7.37 -20.84 3.85
N THR A 8 8.41 -21.53 3.36
CA THR A 8 9.72 -21.61 3.99
C THR A 8 10.66 -20.61 3.35
N LEU A 9 11.31 -19.78 4.17
CA LEU A 9 12.39 -18.91 3.69
C LEU A 9 13.62 -19.79 3.37
N THR A 10 13.96 -19.93 2.10
CA THR A 10 15.10 -20.77 1.67
C THR A 10 16.42 -20.00 1.64
N SER A 11 16.35 -18.71 1.29
CA SER A 11 17.51 -17.81 1.33
C SER A 11 17.10 -16.36 1.51
N LYS A 12 17.99 -15.54 2.07
CA LYS A 12 17.84 -14.07 2.13
C LYS A 12 19.18 -13.37 1.94
N SER A 13 19.14 -12.25 1.24
CA SER A 13 20.23 -11.30 1.12
C SER A 13 19.67 -9.88 1.14
N PRO A 14 20.48 -8.82 1.40
CA PRO A 14 19.97 -7.46 1.35
C PRO A 14 19.28 -7.15 0.02
N GLY A 15 17.98 -6.87 0.08
CA GLY A 15 17.15 -6.55 -1.09
C GLY A 15 16.45 -7.76 -1.74
N LEU A 16 16.73 -9.00 -1.34
CA LEU A 16 16.17 -10.18 -1.98
C LEU A 16 15.92 -11.32 -0.98
N ALA A 17 14.80 -12.02 -1.12
CA ALA A 17 14.47 -13.22 -0.38
C ALA A 17 13.89 -14.28 -1.33
N VAL A 18 14.11 -15.57 -1.03
CA VAL A 18 13.46 -16.67 -1.75
C VAL A 18 12.57 -17.42 -0.77
N ILE A 19 11.29 -17.51 -1.10
CA ILE A 19 10.28 -18.18 -0.29
C ILE A 19 9.74 -19.38 -1.09
N GLU A 20 9.90 -20.56 -0.55
CA GLU A 20 9.39 -21.80 -1.13
C GLU A 20 7.97 -22.05 -0.65
N VAL A 21 7.05 -22.17 -1.58
CA VAL A 21 5.65 -22.52 -1.37
C VAL A 21 5.30 -23.74 -2.18
N ALA A 22 4.99 -24.85 -1.54
CA ALA A 22 4.63 -26.12 -2.18
C ALA A 22 5.64 -26.59 -3.25
N GLY A 23 6.94 -26.44 -2.98
CA GLY A 23 8.02 -26.84 -3.88
C GLY A 23 8.35 -25.83 -4.99
N VAL A 24 7.70 -24.67 -5.00
CA VAL A 24 8.00 -23.57 -5.93
C VAL A 24 8.70 -22.44 -5.18
N GLY A 25 9.93 -22.09 -5.60
CA GLY A 25 10.69 -20.98 -5.04
C GLY A 25 10.29 -19.65 -5.70
N PHE A 26 9.80 -18.70 -4.90
CA PHE A 26 9.48 -17.35 -5.33
C PHE A 26 10.60 -16.40 -4.93
N GLU A 27 11.22 -15.76 -5.91
CA GLU A 27 12.15 -14.66 -5.67
C GLU A 27 11.38 -13.38 -5.40
N VAL A 28 11.65 -12.74 -4.26
CA VAL A 28 10.91 -11.59 -3.75
C VAL A 28 11.89 -10.48 -3.41
N HIS A 29 11.73 -9.32 -4.05
CA HIS A 29 12.47 -8.12 -3.71
C HIS A 29 11.93 -7.50 -2.43
N VAL A 30 12.78 -7.28 -1.43
CA VAL A 30 12.38 -6.78 -0.11
C VAL A 30 13.13 -5.52 0.27
N PRO A 31 12.52 -4.53 0.95
CA PRO A 31 13.23 -3.39 1.52
C PRO A 31 14.10 -3.84 2.71
N LEU A 32 15.05 -3.01 3.10
CA LEU A 32 15.97 -3.32 4.20
C LEU A 32 15.24 -3.60 5.52
N SER A 33 14.17 -2.88 5.80
CA SER A 33 13.33 -3.10 6.99
C SER A 33 12.71 -4.50 7.00
N THR A 34 12.11 -4.92 5.90
CA THR A 34 11.59 -6.29 5.74
C THR A 34 12.71 -7.33 5.83
N PHE A 35 13.85 -7.13 5.15
CA PHE A 35 14.99 -8.03 5.22
C PHE A 35 15.44 -8.28 6.67
N THR A 36 15.49 -7.22 7.48
CA THR A 36 15.86 -7.31 8.91
C THR A 36 14.80 -8.03 9.74
N ALA A 37 13.52 -7.91 9.38
CA ALA A 37 12.42 -8.56 10.06
C ALA A 37 12.23 -10.04 9.67
N LEU A 38 12.77 -10.47 8.52
CA LEU A 38 12.69 -11.86 8.07
C LEU A 38 13.44 -12.80 9.01
N PRO A 39 12.87 -13.99 9.29
CA PRO A 39 13.52 -15.01 10.13
C PRO A 39 14.77 -15.58 9.44
N GLU A 40 15.46 -16.51 10.09
CA GLU A 40 16.59 -17.21 9.49
C GLU A 40 16.10 -18.21 8.41
N PRO A 41 16.93 -18.46 7.38
CA PRO A 41 16.64 -19.49 6.38
C PRO A 41 16.28 -20.84 7.01
N GLY A 42 15.32 -21.54 6.41
CA GLY A 42 14.72 -22.78 6.92
C GLY A 42 13.48 -22.58 7.77
N GLN A 43 13.16 -21.35 8.19
CA GLN A 43 11.96 -21.05 8.98
C GLN A 43 10.76 -20.67 8.11
N ARG A 44 9.56 -20.89 8.66
CA ARG A 44 8.31 -20.44 8.02
C ARG A 44 8.16 -18.94 8.11
N VAL A 45 7.67 -18.36 7.02
CA VAL A 45 7.42 -16.92 6.92
C VAL A 45 6.14 -16.68 6.13
N ARG A 46 5.42 -15.65 6.50
CA ARG A 46 4.38 -15.03 5.68
C ARG A 46 4.81 -13.62 5.34
N ILE A 47 4.73 -13.29 4.05
CA ILE A 47 5.10 -11.97 3.52
C ILE A 47 3.97 -11.43 2.64
N LEU A 48 3.68 -10.16 2.77
CA LEU A 48 2.73 -9.46 1.90
C LEU A 48 3.42 -9.11 0.58
N THR A 49 2.71 -9.20 -0.54
CA THR A 49 3.35 -9.02 -1.84
C THR A 49 2.68 -7.97 -2.72
N HIS A 50 3.45 -7.45 -3.66
CA HIS A 50 3.00 -6.64 -4.78
C HIS A 50 3.65 -7.15 -6.06
N LEU A 51 2.82 -7.65 -6.99
CA LEU A 51 3.28 -8.09 -8.30
C LEU A 51 3.33 -6.89 -9.25
N HIS A 52 4.49 -6.63 -9.82
CA HIS A 52 4.71 -5.55 -10.78
C HIS A 52 5.11 -6.12 -12.14
N LEU A 53 4.39 -5.71 -13.18
CA LEU A 53 4.70 -6.01 -14.56
C LEU A 53 5.21 -4.73 -15.23
N SER A 54 6.45 -4.73 -15.68
CA SER A 54 6.99 -3.65 -16.49
C SER A 54 6.64 -3.88 -17.95
N ALA A 55 6.00 -2.92 -18.61
CA ALA A 55 5.66 -2.98 -20.03
C ALA A 55 6.77 -2.43 -20.94
N MET A 56 7.92 -2.02 -20.39
CA MET A 56 9.02 -1.45 -21.16
C MET A 56 9.99 -2.52 -21.66
N GLN A 57 10.21 -2.56 -22.98
CA GLN A 57 11.17 -3.30 -23.83
C GLN A 57 11.31 -4.84 -23.63
N GLU A 58 11.28 -5.34 -22.42
CA GLU A 58 11.09 -6.75 -22.07
C GLU A 58 10.14 -6.80 -20.90
N SER A 59 9.01 -7.52 -21.04
CA SER A 59 8.00 -7.67 -19.98
C SER A 59 8.63 -8.36 -18.76
N GLU A 60 9.20 -7.58 -17.86
CA GLU A 60 9.83 -8.09 -16.64
C GLU A 60 8.78 -8.16 -15.52
N LEU A 61 8.58 -9.37 -14.99
CA LEU A 61 7.70 -9.63 -13.86
C LEU A 61 8.54 -9.62 -12.58
N LYS A 62 8.24 -8.69 -11.67
CA LYS A 62 8.89 -8.60 -10.36
C LYS A 62 7.90 -8.74 -9.23
N LEU A 63 8.27 -9.52 -8.22
CA LEU A 63 7.52 -9.66 -6.99
C LEU A 63 8.24 -8.88 -5.88
N PHE A 64 7.54 -7.94 -5.27
CA PHE A 64 8.00 -7.17 -4.13
C PHE A 64 7.35 -7.68 -2.87
N GLY A 65 8.09 -7.76 -1.76
CA GLY A 65 7.61 -8.30 -0.49
C GLY A 65 7.82 -7.34 0.67
N PHE A 66 6.88 -7.38 1.61
CA PHE A 66 6.80 -6.47 2.75
C PHE A 66 6.39 -7.23 4.01
N ALA A 67 7.09 -6.94 5.10
CA ALA A 67 6.76 -7.54 6.41
C ALA A 67 5.44 -6.98 6.97
N THR A 68 5.10 -5.74 6.64
CA THR A 68 3.92 -5.05 7.17
C THR A 68 3.06 -4.46 6.06
N GLU A 69 1.76 -4.30 6.37
CA GLU A 69 0.82 -3.62 5.46
C GLU A 69 1.19 -2.14 5.26
N ALA A 70 1.76 -1.50 6.28
CA ALA A 70 2.21 -0.11 6.20
C ALA A 70 3.34 0.06 5.15
N GLU A 71 4.30 -0.87 5.10
CA GLU A 71 5.35 -0.87 4.07
C GLU A 71 4.76 -1.07 2.68
N ARG A 72 3.85 -2.05 2.52
CA ARG A 72 3.21 -2.34 1.24
C ARG A 72 2.38 -1.17 0.73
N ARG A 73 1.63 -0.51 1.62
CA ARG A 73 0.83 0.68 1.29
C ARG A 73 1.73 1.84 0.86
N LEU A 74 2.74 2.16 1.65
CA LEU A 74 3.69 3.21 1.29
C LEU A 74 4.37 2.93 -0.06
N PHE A 75 4.75 1.66 -0.33
CA PHE A 75 5.29 1.29 -1.64
C PHE A 75 4.32 1.59 -2.77
N ARG A 76 3.04 1.21 -2.62
CA ARG A 76 2.00 1.45 -3.63
C ARG A 76 1.76 2.94 -3.85
N GLY A 77 1.64 3.72 -2.79
CA GLY A 77 1.53 5.19 -2.88
C GLY A 77 2.73 5.82 -3.59
N LEU A 78 3.95 5.41 -3.23
CA LEU A 78 5.17 5.86 -3.90
C LEU A 78 5.18 5.55 -5.41
N MET A 79 4.67 4.38 -5.80
CA MET A 79 4.53 3.98 -7.20
C MET A 79 3.53 4.85 -7.98
N GLY A 80 2.56 5.47 -7.31
CA GLY A 80 1.62 6.43 -7.90
C GLY A 80 2.24 7.79 -8.21
N VAL A 81 3.37 8.12 -7.58
CA VAL A 81 4.03 9.42 -7.75
C VAL A 81 4.80 9.48 -9.07
N HIS A 82 4.54 10.51 -9.86
CA HIS A 82 5.22 10.69 -11.15
C HIS A 82 6.75 10.68 -11.03
N GLY A 83 7.40 9.82 -11.80
CA GLY A 83 8.87 9.67 -11.82
C GLY A 83 9.45 8.82 -10.67
N VAL A 84 8.60 8.16 -9.89
CA VAL A 84 8.98 7.15 -8.89
C VAL A 84 8.60 5.77 -9.40
N GLY A 85 9.60 5.01 -9.82
CA GLY A 85 9.43 3.60 -10.17
C GLY A 85 9.78 2.66 -9.01
N PRO A 86 9.60 1.33 -9.18
CA PRO A 86 9.78 0.34 -8.12
C PRO A 86 11.14 0.43 -7.41
N THR A 87 12.22 0.57 -8.17
CA THR A 87 13.57 0.68 -7.62
C THR A 87 13.75 1.90 -6.71
N LYS A 88 13.17 3.05 -7.08
CA LYS A 88 13.20 4.25 -6.23
C LYS A 88 12.34 4.07 -4.99
N ALA A 89 11.13 3.52 -5.14
CA ALA A 89 10.23 3.24 -4.02
C ALA A 89 10.88 2.30 -2.99
N MET A 90 11.54 1.22 -3.44
CA MET A 90 12.28 0.31 -2.56
C MET A 90 13.46 0.99 -1.84
N LYS A 91 14.18 1.89 -2.51
CA LYS A 91 15.25 2.68 -1.87
C LYS A 91 14.68 3.63 -0.82
N MET A 92 13.54 4.26 -1.08
CA MET A 92 12.86 5.13 -0.10
C MET A 92 12.45 4.36 1.15
N LEU A 93 11.78 3.21 0.99
CA LEU A 93 11.42 2.31 2.09
C LEU A 93 12.63 1.79 2.88
N SER A 94 13.78 1.64 2.24
CA SER A 94 15.01 1.19 2.88
C SER A 94 15.79 2.33 3.57
N SER A 95 15.40 3.59 3.36
CA SER A 95 16.14 4.77 3.84
C SER A 95 15.75 5.19 5.26
N CYS A 96 14.49 4.96 5.66
CA CYS A 96 13.99 5.25 7.00
C CYS A 96 12.74 4.42 7.31
N PRO A 97 12.38 4.31 8.61
CA PRO A 97 11.12 3.68 9.01
C PRO A 97 9.90 4.35 8.37
N VAL A 98 8.87 3.55 8.05
CA VAL A 98 7.62 4.06 7.43
C VAL A 98 7.00 5.19 8.24
N ALA A 99 6.99 5.08 9.58
CA ALA A 99 6.45 6.11 10.45
C ALA A 99 7.16 7.47 10.31
N ASP A 100 8.49 7.44 10.18
CA ASP A 100 9.27 8.67 9.97
C ASP A 100 9.03 9.26 8.60
N PHE A 101 8.97 8.42 7.56
CA PHE A 101 8.66 8.85 6.20
C PHE A 101 7.28 9.53 6.14
N THR A 102 6.26 8.89 6.72
CA THR A 102 4.90 9.43 6.82
C THR A 102 4.88 10.76 7.56
N ARG A 103 5.61 10.87 8.67
CA ARG A 103 5.73 12.12 9.43
C ARG A 103 6.32 13.27 8.59
N TYR A 104 7.36 13.02 7.80
CA TYR A 104 7.94 14.04 6.91
C TYR A 104 6.97 14.45 5.80
N VAL A 105 6.23 13.50 5.23
CA VAL A 105 5.18 13.79 4.23
C VAL A 105 4.08 14.67 4.83
N MET A 106 3.55 14.32 6.00
CA MET A 106 2.49 15.06 6.67
C MET A 106 2.95 16.45 7.12
N ALA A 107 4.18 16.59 7.59
CA ALA A 107 4.80 17.88 7.91
C ALA A 107 5.11 18.74 6.68
N GLY A 108 5.11 18.17 5.48
CA GLY A 108 5.53 18.88 4.27
C GLY A 108 7.02 19.15 4.21
N ASP A 109 7.84 18.36 4.92
CA ASP A 109 9.28 18.55 4.99
C ASP A 109 10.00 18.03 3.74
N VAL A 110 9.87 18.80 2.67
CA VAL A 110 10.54 18.55 1.38
C VAL A 110 12.05 18.41 1.52
N LYS A 111 12.66 19.16 2.46
CA LYS A 111 14.11 19.14 2.65
C LYS A 111 14.56 17.82 3.27
N ALA A 112 13.88 17.35 4.29
CA ALA A 112 14.16 16.05 4.89
C ALA A 112 14.01 14.93 3.86
N LEU A 113 12.89 14.89 3.11
CA LEU A 113 12.64 13.88 2.07
C LEU A 113 13.70 13.89 0.96
N ALA A 114 14.13 15.06 0.50
CA ALA A 114 15.19 15.17 -0.52
C ALA A 114 16.56 14.71 0.00
N THR A 115 16.81 14.80 1.31
CA THR A 115 18.07 14.38 1.92
C THR A 115 18.10 12.89 2.22
N LEU A 116 16.95 12.30 2.61
CA LEU A 116 16.82 10.90 2.99
C LEU A 116 17.12 9.93 1.84
N VAL A 117 16.79 10.29 0.61
CA VAL A 117 16.92 9.36 -0.52
C VAL A 117 17.87 9.92 -1.57
N LYS A 118 19.03 9.29 -1.69
CA LYS A 118 19.99 9.63 -2.75
C LYS A 118 19.34 9.48 -4.14
N GLY A 119 19.26 10.57 -4.90
CA GLY A 119 18.62 10.60 -6.22
C GLY A 119 17.16 11.09 -6.23
N VAL A 120 16.66 11.57 -5.09
CA VAL A 120 15.39 12.31 -5.01
C VAL A 120 15.72 13.82 -4.95
N GLY A 121 15.48 14.50 -6.05
CA GLY A 121 15.65 15.96 -6.12
C GLY A 121 14.49 16.69 -5.43
N LYS A 122 14.67 17.99 -5.18
CA LYS A 122 13.66 18.86 -4.55
C LYS A 122 12.29 18.78 -5.24
N LYS A 123 12.26 18.72 -6.57
CA LYS A 123 11.00 18.61 -7.36
C LYS A 123 10.27 17.32 -7.08
N THR A 124 10.98 16.17 -7.05
CA THR A 124 10.39 14.87 -6.71
C THR A 124 9.90 14.83 -5.26
N ALA A 125 10.66 15.42 -4.32
CA ALA A 125 10.25 15.51 -2.92
C ALA A 125 9.00 16.37 -2.73
N GLN A 126 8.87 17.47 -3.49
CA GLN A 126 7.65 18.28 -3.50
C GLN A 126 6.43 17.49 -4.03
N GLN A 127 6.63 16.73 -5.10
CA GLN A 127 5.57 15.90 -5.67
C GLN A 127 5.16 14.78 -4.71
N LEU A 128 6.13 14.14 -4.03
CA LEU A 128 5.87 13.14 -2.98
C LEU A 128 4.98 13.70 -1.86
N VAL A 129 5.29 14.91 -1.38
CA VAL A 129 4.46 15.57 -0.35
C VAL A 129 3.04 15.81 -0.86
N LEU A 130 2.91 16.30 -2.11
CA LEU A 130 1.61 16.64 -2.67
C LEU A 130 0.72 15.40 -2.83
N ASP A 131 1.26 14.37 -3.48
CA ASP A 131 0.50 13.17 -3.85
C ASP A 131 0.21 12.29 -2.62
N LEU A 132 1.24 11.98 -1.81
CA LEU A 132 1.07 11.10 -0.66
C LEU A 132 0.31 11.72 0.50
N ARG A 133 0.39 13.06 0.69
CA ARG A 133 -0.37 13.72 1.75
C ARG A 133 -1.87 13.63 1.51
N GLY A 134 -2.31 13.73 0.26
CA GLY A 134 -3.70 13.51 -0.11
C GLY A 134 -4.16 12.09 0.20
N GLU A 135 -3.38 11.09 -0.24
CA GLU A 135 -3.66 9.67 -0.04
C GLU A 135 -3.72 9.30 1.47
N LEU A 136 -2.74 9.76 2.25
CA LEU A 136 -2.69 9.51 3.70
C LEU A 136 -3.85 10.17 4.46
N ALA A 137 -4.25 11.38 4.09
CA ALA A 137 -5.38 12.07 4.69
C ALA A 137 -6.72 11.36 4.38
N GLU A 138 -6.86 10.81 3.18
CA GLU A 138 -8.01 9.98 2.81
C GLU A 138 -8.05 8.66 3.60
N GLU A 139 -6.89 8.02 3.82
CA GLU A 139 -6.78 6.79 4.61
C GLU A 139 -7.18 7.01 6.08
N ASP A 140 -6.67 8.07 6.72
CA ASP A 140 -7.04 8.41 8.10
C ASP A 140 -8.55 8.62 8.23
N THR A 141 -9.14 9.32 7.27
CA THR A 141 -10.57 9.56 7.22
C THR A 141 -11.39 8.29 6.97
N GLN A 142 -10.85 7.36 6.18
CA GLN A 142 -11.48 6.03 5.96
C GLN A 142 -11.38 5.15 7.20
N ALA A 143 -10.24 5.18 7.91
CA ALA A 143 -10.05 4.43 9.14
C ALA A 143 -11.00 4.91 10.25
N GLU A 144 -11.17 6.23 10.39
CA GLU A 144 -12.13 6.82 11.32
C GLU A 144 -13.58 6.43 10.97
N PHE A 145 -13.94 6.49 9.70
CA PHE A 145 -15.26 6.07 9.21
C PHE A 145 -15.51 4.58 9.48
N ALA A 146 -14.52 3.73 9.23
CA ALA A 146 -14.61 2.29 9.49
C ALA A 146 -14.73 1.95 10.97
N ALA A 147 -14.11 2.72 11.85
CA ALA A 147 -14.24 2.55 13.29
C ALA A 147 -15.66 2.86 13.79
N ILE A 148 -16.32 3.85 13.19
CA ILE A 148 -17.67 4.27 13.56
C ILE A 148 -18.74 3.40 12.86
N HIS A 149 -18.51 3.04 11.60
CA HIS A 149 -19.48 2.33 10.75
C HIS A 149 -18.84 1.13 10.03
N PRO A 150 -18.49 0.03 10.73
CA PRO A 150 -17.76 -1.10 10.13
C PRO A 150 -18.49 -1.74 8.95
N ALA A 151 -19.79 -1.96 9.04
CA ALA A 151 -20.61 -2.52 7.95
C ALA A 151 -20.66 -1.60 6.71
N ALA A 152 -20.74 -0.30 6.93
CA ALA A 152 -20.73 0.69 5.85
C ALA A 152 -19.35 0.82 5.19
N ALA A 153 -18.27 0.65 5.95
CA ALA A 153 -16.92 0.61 5.40
C ALA A 153 -16.71 -0.57 4.44
N ASP A 154 -17.33 -1.71 4.70
CA ASP A 154 -17.28 -2.86 3.78
C ASP A 154 -18.07 -2.57 2.49
N VAL A 155 -19.17 -1.83 2.57
CA VAL A 155 -19.91 -1.34 1.38
C VAL A 155 -19.05 -0.37 0.56
N VAL A 156 -18.32 0.55 1.21
CA VAL A 156 -17.36 1.44 0.52
C VAL A 156 -16.30 0.62 -0.22
N LYS A 157 -15.68 -0.38 0.43
CA LYS A 157 -14.70 -1.27 -0.22
C LYS A 157 -15.28 -2.01 -1.41
N ALA A 158 -16.51 -2.49 -1.30
CA ALA A 158 -17.19 -3.17 -2.39
C ALA A 158 -17.43 -2.24 -3.58
N LEU A 159 -17.89 -1.00 -3.37
CA LEU A 159 -18.06 0.00 -4.43
C LEU A 159 -16.73 0.34 -5.12
N VAL A 160 -15.66 0.48 -4.34
CA VAL A 160 -14.31 0.72 -4.88
C VAL A 160 -13.84 -0.47 -5.73
N SER A 161 -14.12 -1.70 -5.30
CA SER A 161 -13.79 -2.91 -6.08
C SER A 161 -14.58 -3.02 -7.40
N LEU A 162 -15.74 -2.35 -7.48
CA LEU A 162 -16.55 -2.22 -8.69
C LEU A 162 -16.10 -1.04 -9.58
N GLY A 163 -15.03 -0.33 -9.20
CA GLY A 163 -14.43 0.74 -10.01
C GLY A 163 -14.89 2.16 -9.63
N THR A 164 -15.65 2.34 -8.56
CA THR A 164 -16.01 3.67 -8.05
C THR A 164 -14.81 4.31 -7.38
N ASN A 165 -14.61 5.62 -7.59
CA ASN A 165 -13.57 6.37 -6.88
C ASN A 165 -13.80 6.30 -5.36
N PRO A 166 -12.77 6.09 -4.52
CA PRO A 166 -12.91 5.95 -3.07
C PRO A 166 -13.68 7.10 -2.38
N ALA A 167 -13.40 8.35 -2.77
CA ALA A 167 -14.07 9.51 -2.23
C ALA A 167 -15.57 9.57 -2.60
N ASP A 168 -15.89 9.19 -3.84
CA ASP A 168 -17.28 9.15 -4.32
C ASP A 168 -18.04 7.98 -3.70
N ALA A 169 -17.42 6.80 -3.61
CA ALA A 169 -17.99 5.64 -2.94
C ALA A 169 -18.36 5.96 -1.49
N ARG A 170 -17.47 6.63 -0.76
CA ARG A 170 -17.72 7.06 0.60
C ARG A 170 -18.90 8.05 0.69
N LYS A 171 -18.91 9.09 -0.16
CA LYS A 171 -20.02 10.06 -0.18
C LYS A 171 -21.37 9.41 -0.45
N SER A 172 -21.43 8.46 -1.39
CA SER A 172 -22.66 7.72 -1.70
C SER A 172 -23.11 6.89 -0.50
N VAL A 173 -22.19 6.21 0.19
CA VAL A 173 -22.52 5.42 1.40
C VAL A 173 -22.93 6.33 2.57
N GLU A 174 -22.26 7.46 2.80
CA GLU A 174 -22.68 8.44 3.83
C GLU A 174 -24.07 9.01 3.57
N LYS A 175 -24.41 9.26 2.29
CA LYS A 175 -25.75 9.70 1.89
C LYS A 175 -26.80 8.61 2.14
N ALA A 176 -26.46 7.36 1.81
CA ALA A 176 -27.32 6.22 2.08
C ALA A 176 -27.54 6.00 3.58
N LEU A 177 -26.49 6.11 4.41
CA LEU A 177 -26.59 6.05 5.88
C LEU A 177 -27.51 7.13 6.46
N LYS A 178 -27.43 8.36 5.96
CA LYS A 178 -28.32 9.45 6.40
C LYS A 178 -29.79 9.16 6.09
N LYS A 179 -30.06 8.44 4.99
CA LYS A 179 -31.44 8.10 4.57
C LYS A 179 -31.98 6.86 5.27
N LEU A 180 -31.16 5.85 5.49
CA LEU A 180 -31.56 4.53 5.98
C LEU A 180 -31.31 4.33 7.48
N GLY A 181 -30.45 5.18 8.08
CA GLY A 181 -30.02 5.06 9.47
C GLY A 181 -28.71 4.27 9.63
N PRO A 182 -28.07 4.37 10.82
CA PRO A 182 -26.75 3.79 11.08
C PRO A 182 -26.75 2.25 11.12
N ASP A 183 -27.88 1.63 11.42
CA ASP A 183 -28.04 0.18 11.56
C ASP A 183 -28.57 -0.48 10.26
N ALA A 184 -28.51 0.21 9.14
CA ALA A 184 -28.99 -0.29 7.86
C ALA A 184 -28.20 -1.55 7.43
N ASP A 185 -28.94 -2.56 6.94
CA ASP A 185 -28.36 -3.78 6.38
C ASP A 185 -27.40 -3.45 5.22
N PRO A 186 -26.19 -4.08 5.17
CA PRO A 186 -25.20 -3.81 4.14
C PRO A 186 -25.72 -3.95 2.71
N GLY A 187 -26.59 -4.93 2.44
CA GLY A 187 -27.18 -5.15 1.12
C GLY A 187 -28.13 -4.02 0.71
N THR A 188 -28.89 -3.51 1.64
CA THR A 188 -29.80 -2.36 1.43
C THR A 188 -28.98 -1.06 1.26
N LEU A 189 -27.93 -0.89 2.07
CA LEU A 189 -27.02 0.22 1.99
C LEU A 189 -26.30 0.27 0.63
N MET A 190 -25.84 -0.89 0.15
CA MET A 190 -25.20 -1.04 -1.16
C MET A 190 -26.13 -0.63 -2.30
N ARG A 191 -27.38 -1.11 -2.29
CA ARG A 191 -28.36 -0.75 -3.31
C ARG A 191 -28.68 0.73 -3.34
N GLU A 192 -28.86 1.37 -2.18
CA GLU A 192 -29.10 2.79 -2.09
C GLU A 192 -27.91 3.60 -2.57
N ALA A 193 -26.68 3.21 -2.17
CA ALA A 193 -25.46 3.88 -2.58
C ALA A 193 -25.18 3.79 -4.09
N LEU A 194 -25.57 2.69 -4.75
CA LEU A 194 -25.47 2.52 -6.20
C LEU A 194 -26.53 3.32 -6.98
N SER A 195 -27.67 3.67 -6.35
CA SER A 195 -28.74 4.44 -6.97
C SER A 195 -28.58 5.96 -6.81
N SER A 196 -27.58 6.41 -6.07
CA SER A 196 -27.35 7.82 -5.70
C SER A 196 -26.29 8.48 -6.55
#